data_8bd0db48e9e1780dfac4ac2160fe6307
#
_entry.id   8bd0db48e9e1780dfac4ac2160fe6307
#
_cell.length_a   1.000
_cell.length_b   1.000
_cell.length_c   1.000
_cell.angle_alpha   90.00
_cell.angle_beta   90.00
_cell.angle_gamma   90.00
#
_symmetry.space_group_name_H-M   'P 1'
#
loop_
_entity.id
_entity.type
_entity.pdbx_description
1 polymer ?
#
loop_
_entity_poly.entity_id
_entity_poly.type
_entity_poly.pdbx_seq_one_letter_code
_entity_poly.pdbx_strand_id
1 'polypeptide(L)'
;MTDEAVSRRRENAAFFLRILAFGLIFTLISCAVLYVLTPKYDYGPGSMMNLPLQPRNTIDVLAVGTSTTYAAVNTNVLWANWGFSVYDLASAEQQYWHTYYYLEQALTTQHPKILLLDAKAATYPDDTTRRGRTILSTSGILNPIRRAKAIAAGGQQPLDFLLGYPQVHENWKSLTAENFAFPGWTGGRSVDWKGFIECDKMEHHTKPTFFWTETGKKINGREAEYFERICDLCEAQGIQIILISYPSPDYENDHMYICTLRKMAEERGIPLLNFNNPKGRFGIRYSSDFADWQHLNVKGSIKLSLRIGEYLEENYDLTDHRGDPQYDSWQRCLEEWQAAYPEMANMIRNETEGK
;
A
#
# COMPACT_ATOMS: atom_id res chain seq x y z
N MET A 1 -7.15 -56.90 27.45
CA MET A 1 -7.89 -56.13 26.43
C MET A 1 -8.33 -57.15 25.41
N THR A 2 -9.62 -57.30 25.20
CA THR A 2 -10.13 -58.28 24.22
C THR A 2 -9.82 -57.83 22.80
N ASP A 3 -9.59 -58.78 21.88
CA ASP A 3 -9.30 -58.50 20.46
C ASP A 3 -10.37 -57.60 19.83
N GLU A 4 -11.61 -57.73 20.27
CA GLU A 4 -12.73 -56.88 19.86
C GLU A 4 -12.56 -55.39 20.26
N ALA A 5 -12.01 -55.13 21.44
CA ALA A 5 -11.72 -53.76 21.90
C ALA A 5 -10.58 -53.11 21.11
N VAL A 6 -9.62 -53.91 20.67
CA VAL A 6 -8.49 -53.45 19.81
C VAL A 6 -8.98 -53.15 18.38
N SER A 7 -9.84 -54.03 17.82
CA SER A 7 -10.46 -53.86 16.51
C SER A 7 -11.30 -52.57 16.47
N ARG A 8 -12.16 -52.35 17.43
CA ARG A 8 -13.01 -51.17 17.56
C ARG A 8 -12.23 -49.88 17.71
N ARG A 9 -11.10 -49.91 18.44
CA ARG A 9 -10.19 -48.74 18.53
C ARG A 9 -9.54 -48.41 17.17
N ARG A 10 -9.12 -49.43 16.41
CA ARG A 10 -8.56 -49.25 15.06
C ARG A 10 -9.60 -48.72 14.10
N GLU A 11 -10.81 -49.19 14.11
CA GLU A 11 -11.92 -48.71 13.27
C GLU A 11 -12.27 -47.25 13.59
N ASN A 12 -12.35 -46.87 14.87
CA ASN A 12 -12.58 -45.52 15.30
C ASN A 12 -11.41 -44.61 14.89
N ALA A 13 -10.17 -45.02 15.05
CA ALA A 13 -9.00 -44.27 14.61
C ALA A 13 -8.98 -44.04 13.09
N ALA A 14 -9.31 -45.09 12.33
CA ALA A 14 -9.43 -44.99 10.87
C ALA A 14 -10.58 -44.07 10.44
N PHE A 15 -11.69 -44.08 11.16
CA PHE A 15 -12.81 -43.15 10.91
C PHE A 15 -12.42 -41.72 11.20
N PHE A 16 -11.76 -41.41 12.31
CA PHE A 16 -11.27 -40.08 12.63
C PHE A 16 -10.23 -39.59 11.63
N LEU A 17 -9.32 -40.46 11.19
CA LEU A 17 -8.34 -40.12 10.15
C LEU A 17 -9.00 -39.75 8.80
N ARG A 18 -10.07 -40.46 8.43
CA ARG A 18 -10.84 -40.13 7.21
C ARG A 18 -11.54 -38.79 7.33
N ILE A 19 -12.14 -38.47 8.48
CA ILE A 19 -12.74 -37.14 8.72
C ILE A 19 -11.69 -36.05 8.65
N LEU A 20 -10.54 -36.23 9.27
CA LEU A 20 -9.44 -35.25 9.22
C LEU A 20 -8.93 -35.09 7.78
N ALA A 21 -8.73 -36.18 7.06
CA ALA A 21 -8.30 -36.12 5.66
C ALA A 21 -9.34 -35.41 4.78
N PHE A 22 -10.63 -35.73 4.96
CA PHE A 22 -11.72 -35.03 4.25
C PHE A 22 -11.71 -33.54 4.58
N GLY A 23 -11.64 -33.17 5.86
CA GLY A 23 -11.59 -31.77 6.30
C GLY A 23 -10.41 -31.02 5.71
N LEU A 24 -9.23 -31.65 5.69
CA LEU A 24 -8.04 -31.06 5.07
C LEU A 24 -8.22 -30.86 3.57
N ILE A 25 -8.65 -31.90 2.84
CA ILE A 25 -8.86 -31.81 1.39
C ILE A 25 -9.93 -30.76 1.06
N PHE A 26 -11.05 -30.76 1.80
CA PHE A 26 -12.10 -29.76 1.63
C PHE A 26 -11.58 -28.33 1.84
N THR A 27 -10.78 -28.13 2.89
CA THR A 27 -10.16 -26.83 3.18
C THR A 27 -9.21 -26.39 2.05
N LEU A 28 -8.35 -27.29 1.59
CA LEU A 28 -7.41 -27.00 0.50
C LEU A 28 -8.14 -26.64 -0.80
N ILE A 29 -9.17 -27.40 -1.17
CA ILE A 29 -9.98 -27.11 -2.35
C ILE A 29 -10.69 -25.76 -2.19
N SER A 30 -11.29 -25.50 -1.03
CA SER A 30 -11.97 -24.24 -0.73
C SER A 30 -11.01 -23.04 -0.81
N CYS A 31 -9.82 -23.16 -0.26
CA CYS A 31 -8.79 -22.13 -0.35
C CYS A 31 -8.37 -21.89 -1.81
N ALA A 32 -8.16 -22.95 -2.58
CA ALA A 32 -7.80 -22.83 -4.01
C ALA A 32 -8.91 -22.15 -4.82
N VAL A 33 -10.16 -22.54 -4.62
CA VAL A 33 -11.30 -21.91 -5.29
C VAL A 33 -11.46 -20.45 -4.88
N LEU A 34 -11.37 -20.13 -3.59
CA LEU A 34 -11.40 -18.76 -3.11
C LEU A 34 -10.25 -17.93 -3.68
N TYR A 35 -9.05 -18.50 -3.75
CA TYR A 35 -7.90 -17.85 -4.35
C TYR A 35 -8.18 -17.48 -5.83
N VAL A 36 -8.69 -18.42 -6.63
CA VAL A 36 -9.01 -18.20 -8.05
C VAL A 36 -10.12 -17.15 -8.21
N LEU A 37 -11.16 -17.21 -7.37
CA LEU A 37 -12.29 -16.29 -7.44
C LEU A 37 -11.99 -14.89 -6.90
N THR A 38 -10.93 -14.74 -6.08
CA THR A 38 -10.54 -13.41 -5.57
C THR A 38 -9.87 -12.60 -6.69
N PRO A 39 -10.34 -11.39 -6.99
CA PRO A 39 -9.71 -10.53 -7.99
C PRO A 39 -8.23 -10.29 -7.66
N LYS A 40 -7.39 -10.28 -8.69
CA LYS A 40 -5.97 -9.95 -8.57
C LYS A 40 -5.81 -8.47 -8.90
N TYR A 41 -5.20 -7.75 -7.98
CA TYR A 41 -4.86 -6.35 -8.17
C TYR A 41 -3.36 -6.21 -8.05
N ASP A 42 -2.77 -5.36 -8.86
CA ASP A 42 -1.35 -4.98 -8.79
C ASP A 42 -1.07 -3.94 -7.70
N TYR A 43 -2.10 -3.32 -7.14
CA TYR A 43 -2.06 -2.44 -5.98
C TYR A 43 -2.75 -3.08 -4.76
N GLY A 44 -2.58 -2.50 -3.58
CA GLY A 44 -3.22 -2.97 -2.36
C GLY A 44 -2.94 -4.46 -2.07
N PRO A 45 -3.89 -5.37 -2.38
CA PRO A 45 -3.66 -6.81 -2.19
C PRO A 45 -2.44 -7.35 -2.92
N GLY A 46 -2.19 -6.90 -4.15
CA GLY A 46 -1.03 -7.32 -4.95
C GLY A 46 0.28 -6.91 -4.29
N SER A 47 0.44 -5.63 -3.98
CA SER A 47 1.63 -5.13 -3.29
C SER A 47 1.85 -5.82 -1.94
N MET A 48 0.76 -6.08 -1.18
CA MET A 48 0.84 -6.79 0.09
C MET A 48 1.27 -8.25 -0.08
N MET A 49 0.81 -8.95 -1.11
CA MET A 49 1.21 -10.32 -1.40
C MET A 49 2.64 -10.41 -1.94
N ASN A 50 3.11 -9.40 -2.68
CA ASN A 50 4.45 -9.35 -3.25
C ASN A 50 5.52 -8.92 -2.23
N LEU A 51 5.15 -8.18 -1.20
CA LEU A 51 6.09 -7.72 -0.18
C LEU A 51 6.89 -8.87 0.49
N PRO A 52 6.30 -9.99 0.93
CA PRO A 52 7.05 -11.11 1.51
C PRO A 52 7.99 -11.82 0.52
N LEU A 53 7.83 -11.58 -0.78
CA LEU A 53 8.71 -12.12 -1.83
C LEU A 53 9.97 -11.27 -2.03
N GLN A 54 10.01 -10.06 -1.46
CA GLN A 54 11.21 -9.24 -1.44
C GLN A 54 12.24 -9.88 -0.50
N PRO A 55 13.53 -9.76 -0.80
CA PRO A 55 14.57 -10.18 0.15
C PRO A 55 14.36 -9.50 1.50
N ARG A 56 14.66 -10.21 2.58
CA ARG A 56 14.41 -9.68 3.95
C ARG A 56 15.26 -8.44 4.20
N ASN A 57 14.65 -7.45 4.82
CA ASN A 57 15.31 -6.20 5.25
C ASN A 57 15.99 -5.45 4.09
N THR A 58 15.35 -5.44 2.91
CA THR A 58 15.83 -4.69 1.74
C THR A 58 14.98 -3.46 1.42
N ILE A 59 14.04 -3.09 2.27
CA ILE A 59 13.20 -1.92 2.09
C ILE A 59 13.60 -0.89 3.15
N ASP A 60 14.24 0.20 2.73
CA ASP A 60 14.60 1.30 3.62
C ASP A 60 13.42 2.25 3.87
N VAL A 61 12.60 2.47 2.86
CA VAL A 61 11.46 3.40 2.92
C VAL A 61 10.18 2.68 2.50
N LEU A 62 9.19 2.71 3.37
CA LEU A 62 7.87 2.17 3.09
C LEU A 62 6.87 3.32 2.92
N ALA A 63 6.28 3.46 1.73
CA ALA A 63 5.21 4.42 1.49
C ALA A 63 3.86 3.74 1.67
N VAL A 64 3.02 4.27 2.55
CA VAL A 64 1.73 3.66 2.90
C VAL A 64 0.60 4.66 2.84
N GLY A 65 -0.53 4.24 2.31
CA GLY A 65 -1.69 5.11 2.24
C GLY A 65 -2.72 4.73 1.21
N THR A 66 -3.37 5.74 0.68
CA THR A 66 -4.46 5.60 -0.28
C THR A 66 -3.94 5.42 -1.71
N SER A 67 -4.86 5.43 -2.68
CA SER A 67 -4.49 5.39 -4.10
C SER A 67 -3.62 6.58 -4.55
N THR A 68 -3.68 7.70 -3.83
CA THR A 68 -2.80 8.83 -4.10
C THR A 68 -1.33 8.48 -3.86
N THR A 69 -1.03 7.61 -2.89
CA THR A 69 0.33 7.13 -2.61
C THR A 69 0.89 6.33 -3.77
N TYR A 70 0.22 5.24 -4.17
CA TYR A 70 0.77 4.38 -5.23
C TYR A 70 0.84 5.05 -6.61
N ALA A 71 0.02 6.10 -6.86
CA ALA A 71 0.08 6.87 -8.09
C ALA A 71 1.11 8.02 -8.05
N ALA A 72 1.55 8.43 -6.84
CA ALA A 72 2.41 9.59 -6.66
C ALA A 72 3.87 9.24 -6.36
N VAL A 73 4.12 8.17 -5.58
CA VAL A 73 5.48 7.78 -5.19
C VAL A 73 6.06 6.82 -6.23
N ASN A 74 6.77 7.37 -7.22
CA ASN A 74 7.41 6.58 -8.25
C ASN A 74 8.73 5.99 -7.72
N THR A 75 8.68 4.75 -7.29
CA THR A 75 9.80 4.01 -6.71
C THR A 75 10.99 3.90 -7.66
N ASN A 76 10.74 3.86 -8.99
CA ASN A 76 11.79 3.81 -10.01
C ASN A 76 12.59 5.13 -10.09
N VAL A 77 11.93 6.27 -9.86
CA VAL A 77 12.60 7.59 -9.82
C VAL A 77 13.53 7.69 -8.61
N LEU A 78 13.08 7.22 -7.46
CA LEU A 78 13.86 7.23 -6.21
C LEU A 78 15.07 6.30 -6.30
N TRP A 79 14.88 5.13 -6.91
CA TRP A 79 15.99 4.22 -7.20
C TRP A 79 16.99 4.80 -8.20
N ALA A 80 16.53 5.36 -9.33
CA ALA A 80 17.38 5.88 -10.39
C ALA A 80 18.33 6.99 -9.91
N ASN A 81 17.82 7.91 -9.07
CA ASN A 81 18.57 9.10 -8.67
C ASN A 81 19.41 8.88 -7.42
N TRP A 82 18.92 8.11 -6.45
CA TRP A 82 19.57 7.96 -5.14
C TRP A 82 19.87 6.51 -4.73
N GLY A 83 19.40 5.52 -5.48
CA GLY A 83 19.53 4.13 -5.07
C GLY A 83 18.70 3.75 -3.84
N PHE A 84 17.70 4.56 -3.48
CA PHE A 84 16.84 4.29 -2.32
C PHE A 84 15.87 3.15 -2.60
N SER A 85 15.84 2.16 -1.72
CA SER A 85 14.92 1.04 -1.80
C SER A 85 13.56 1.39 -1.20
N VAL A 86 12.68 1.93 -2.05
CA VAL A 86 11.33 2.35 -1.66
C VAL A 86 10.30 1.33 -2.12
N TYR A 87 9.29 1.06 -1.28
CA TYR A 87 8.19 0.16 -1.60
C TYR A 87 6.84 0.80 -1.25
N ASP A 88 5.89 0.80 -2.19
CA ASP A 88 4.55 1.32 -1.98
C ASP A 88 3.61 0.22 -1.51
N LEU A 89 3.05 0.42 -0.33
CA LEU A 89 2.10 -0.48 0.30
C LEU A 89 0.78 0.24 0.52
N ALA A 90 0.12 0.58 -0.58
CA ALA A 90 -1.06 1.43 -0.61
C ALA A 90 -2.22 0.76 -1.36
N SER A 91 -3.45 1.06 -0.96
CA SER A 91 -4.66 0.59 -1.62
C SER A 91 -5.71 1.70 -1.77
N ALA A 92 -6.69 1.48 -2.66
CA ALA A 92 -7.72 2.48 -2.88
C ALA A 92 -8.52 2.76 -1.59
N GLU A 93 -8.61 4.04 -1.20
CA GLU A 93 -9.29 4.52 0.02
C GLU A 93 -8.81 3.79 1.29
N GLN A 94 -7.51 3.51 1.40
CA GLN A 94 -6.94 2.83 2.55
C GLN A 94 -7.04 3.71 3.79
N GLN A 95 -7.67 3.19 4.84
CA GLN A 95 -7.85 3.85 6.12
C GLN A 95 -6.65 3.55 7.03
N TYR A 96 -6.43 4.35 8.09
CA TYR A 96 -5.31 4.11 9.00
C TYR A 96 -5.37 2.78 9.74
N TRP A 97 -6.56 2.23 10.03
CA TRP A 97 -6.63 0.88 10.59
C TRP A 97 -6.17 -0.20 9.60
N HIS A 98 -6.40 -0.05 8.29
CA HIS A 98 -5.83 -0.95 7.30
C HIS A 98 -4.31 -0.80 7.24
N THR A 99 -3.82 0.46 7.21
CA THR A 99 -2.39 0.78 7.24
C THR A 99 -1.70 0.15 8.44
N TYR A 100 -2.28 0.23 9.63
CA TYR A 100 -1.74 -0.39 10.84
C TYR A 100 -1.48 -1.90 10.65
N TYR A 101 -2.46 -2.64 10.13
CA TYR A 101 -2.30 -4.08 9.91
C TYR A 101 -1.43 -4.43 8.71
N TYR A 102 -1.30 -3.53 7.74
CA TYR A 102 -0.33 -3.62 6.66
C TYR A 102 1.10 -3.51 7.22
N LEU A 103 1.33 -2.54 8.09
CA LEU A 103 2.61 -2.39 8.79
C LEU A 103 2.95 -3.61 9.65
N GLU A 104 2.01 -4.11 10.45
CA GLU A 104 2.23 -5.33 11.22
C GLU A 104 2.65 -6.52 10.33
N GLN A 105 2.12 -6.62 9.10
CA GLN A 105 2.54 -7.67 8.17
C GLN A 105 3.91 -7.37 7.56
N ALA A 106 4.14 -6.15 7.11
CA ALA A 106 5.41 -5.74 6.52
C ALA A 106 6.59 -5.99 7.49
N LEU A 107 6.41 -5.66 8.75
CA LEU A 107 7.41 -5.82 9.81
C LEU A 107 7.74 -7.28 10.16
N THR A 108 7.03 -8.26 9.60
CA THR A 108 7.42 -9.67 9.74
C THR A 108 8.63 -10.03 8.88
N THR A 109 8.91 -9.27 7.82
CA THR A 109 9.97 -9.55 6.85
C THR A 109 10.88 -8.36 6.55
N GLN A 110 10.43 -7.13 6.85
CA GLN A 110 11.13 -5.90 6.55
C GLN A 110 11.27 -5.04 7.80
N HIS A 111 12.33 -4.22 7.86
CA HIS A 111 12.57 -3.24 8.94
C HIS A 111 12.94 -1.90 8.29
N PRO A 112 11.96 -1.17 7.74
CA PRO A 112 12.22 0.11 7.10
C PRO A 112 12.73 1.14 8.12
N LYS A 113 13.58 2.04 7.68
CA LYS A 113 14.04 3.18 8.47
C LYS A 113 13.00 4.30 8.51
N ILE A 114 12.25 4.44 7.41
CA ILE A 114 11.32 5.55 7.20
C ILE A 114 9.96 5.01 6.74
N LEU A 115 8.90 5.60 7.29
CA LEU A 115 7.53 5.46 6.86
C LEU A 115 7.05 6.78 6.23
N LEU A 116 6.73 6.77 4.94
CA LEU A 116 5.99 7.85 4.29
C LEU A 116 4.49 7.57 4.48
N LEU A 117 3.82 8.32 5.34
CA LEU A 117 2.42 8.10 5.70
C LEU A 117 1.52 9.12 5.02
N ASP A 118 0.57 8.66 4.22
CA ASP A 118 -0.41 9.50 3.54
C ASP A 118 -1.36 10.16 4.54
N ALA A 119 -1.47 11.47 4.46
CA ALA A 119 -2.38 12.25 5.29
C ALA A 119 -3.86 12.16 4.83
N LYS A 120 -4.13 11.66 3.62
CA LYS A 120 -5.47 11.61 3.02
C LYS A 120 -6.47 10.79 3.84
N ALA A 121 -6.04 9.71 4.49
CA ALA A 121 -6.91 8.87 5.30
C ALA A 121 -7.62 9.66 6.42
N ALA A 122 -6.97 10.69 6.98
CA ALA A 122 -7.57 11.54 8.01
C ALA A 122 -8.80 12.33 7.53
N THR A 123 -9.02 12.43 6.22
CA THR A 123 -10.16 13.17 5.63
C THR A 123 -11.43 12.32 5.50
N TYR A 124 -11.31 11.00 5.68
CA TYR A 124 -12.43 10.09 5.47
C TYR A 124 -13.41 10.08 6.64
N PRO A 125 -14.73 10.10 6.36
CA PRO A 125 -15.75 9.94 7.39
C PRO A 125 -15.83 8.49 7.90
N ASP A 126 -16.45 8.30 9.06
CA ASP A 126 -16.54 7.00 9.76
C ASP A 126 -17.36 5.94 8.99
N ASP A 127 -18.25 6.37 8.10
CA ASP A 127 -19.18 5.54 7.36
C ASP A 127 -18.66 5.08 5.99
N THR A 128 -17.43 5.46 5.62
CA THR A 128 -16.85 5.18 4.29
C THR A 128 -16.41 3.74 4.09
N THR A 129 -16.49 2.89 5.09
CA THR A 129 -16.06 1.50 4.97
C THR A 129 -17.05 0.67 4.17
N ARG A 130 -17.08 0.87 2.87
CA ARG A 130 -17.85 0.02 1.95
C ARG A 130 -17.26 -1.39 1.96
N ARG A 131 -18.14 -2.41 1.97
CA ARG A 131 -17.73 -3.83 1.98
C ARG A 131 -16.67 -4.15 0.91
N GLY A 132 -16.83 -3.62 -0.31
CA GLY A 132 -15.85 -3.80 -1.39
C GLY A 132 -14.46 -3.23 -1.06
N ARG A 133 -14.40 -2.10 -0.37
CA ARG A 133 -13.13 -1.50 0.07
C ARG A 133 -12.47 -2.31 1.17
N THR A 134 -13.24 -2.83 2.12
CA THR A 134 -12.71 -3.73 3.14
C THR A 134 -12.10 -4.99 2.52
N ILE A 135 -12.77 -5.59 1.50
CA ILE A 135 -12.21 -6.72 0.75
C ILE A 135 -10.88 -6.31 0.11
N LEU A 136 -10.89 -5.23 -0.66
CA LEU A 136 -9.71 -4.73 -1.37
C LEU A 136 -8.54 -4.45 -0.42
N SER A 137 -8.80 -3.77 0.72
CA SER A 137 -7.75 -3.40 1.67
C SER A 137 -7.34 -4.53 2.63
N THR A 138 -7.99 -5.69 2.63
CA THR A 138 -7.64 -6.78 3.57
C THR A 138 -7.32 -8.11 2.92
N SER A 139 -7.64 -8.31 1.62
CA SER A 139 -7.41 -9.60 0.96
C SER A 139 -5.93 -9.96 0.78
N GLY A 140 -5.04 -8.97 0.76
CA GLY A 140 -3.59 -9.20 0.74
C GLY A 140 -2.97 -9.52 2.10
N ILE A 141 -3.73 -9.43 3.21
CA ILE A 141 -3.23 -9.79 4.54
C ILE A 141 -3.25 -11.33 4.68
N LEU A 142 -2.05 -11.92 4.66
CA LEU A 142 -1.88 -13.38 4.60
C LEU A 142 -2.25 -14.09 5.91
N ASN A 143 -1.94 -13.46 7.06
CA ASN A 143 -2.29 -14.03 8.36
C ASN A 143 -3.79 -13.87 8.63
N PRO A 144 -4.57 -14.97 8.78
CA PRO A 144 -6.02 -14.89 8.94
C PRO A 144 -6.47 -14.18 10.22
N ILE A 145 -5.69 -14.28 11.30
CA ILE A 145 -5.99 -13.60 12.57
C ILE A 145 -5.78 -12.08 12.39
N ARG A 146 -4.69 -11.66 11.77
CA ARG A 146 -4.42 -10.25 11.45
C ARG A 146 -5.49 -9.71 10.52
N ARG A 147 -5.86 -10.48 9.48
CA ARG A 147 -6.94 -10.10 8.57
C ARG A 147 -8.27 -9.93 9.29
N ALA A 148 -8.63 -10.85 10.19
CA ALA A 148 -9.83 -10.73 11.01
C ALA A 148 -9.82 -9.46 11.87
N LYS A 149 -8.69 -9.15 12.50
CA LYS A 149 -8.52 -7.91 13.28
C LYS A 149 -8.66 -6.66 12.41
N ALA A 150 -8.08 -6.64 11.21
CA ALA A 150 -8.19 -5.52 10.27
C ALA A 150 -9.64 -5.28 9.85
N ILE A 151 -10.40 -6.34 9.58
CA ILE A 151 -11.82 -6.28 9.24
C ILE A 151 -12.64 -5.75 10.42
N ALA A 152 -12.42 -6.30 11.62
CA ALA A 152 -13.10 -5.85 12.84
C ALA A 152 -12.80 -4.39 13.18
N ALA A 153 -11.56 -3.95 12.95
CA ALA A 153 -11.16 -2.55 13.12
C ALA A 153 -11.97 -1.59 12.25
N GLY A 154 -12.35 -2.03 11.04
CA GLY A 154 -13.27 -1.31 10.17
C GLY A 154 -14.75 -1.38 10.58
N GLY A 155 -15.08 -2.01 11.72
CA GLY A 155 -16.47 -2.17 12.19
C GLY A 155 -17.25 -3.25 11.44
N GLN A 156 -16.59 -4.10 10.66
CA GLN A 156 -17.20 -5.19 9.91
C GLN A 156 -17.11 -6.51 10.68
N GLN A 157 -18.00 -7.46 10.36
CA GLN A 157 -17.97 -8.79 10.98
C GLN A 157 -16.95 -9.69 10.25
N PRO A 158 -15.86 -10.16 10.92
CA PRO A 158 -14.82 -10.94 10.27
C PRO A 158 -15.31 -12.19 9.55
N LEU A 159 -16.30 -12.90 10.13
CA LEU A 159 -16.84 -14.13 9.55
C LEU A 159 -17.44 -13.91 8.14
N ASP A 160 -18.05 -12.75 7.90
CA ASP A 160 -18.62 -12.39 6.60
C ASP A 160 -17.57 -12.29 5.50
N PHE A 161 -16.32 -12.06 5.88
CA PHE A 161 -15.19 -11.88 4.98
C PHE A 161 -14.26 -13.09 4.93
N LEU A 162 -14.08 -13.79 6.05
CA LEU A 162 -13.21 -14.97 6.13
C LEU A 162 -13.80 -16.17 5.40
N LEU A 163 -15.11 -16.34 5.43
CA LEU A 163 -15.79 -17.37 4.64
C LEU A 163 -15.75 -17.09 3.14
N GLY A 164 -15.48 -15.86 2.73
CA GLY A 164 -15.10 -15.40 1.39
C GLY A 164 -16.08 -15.69 0.24
N TYR A 165 -16.73 -16.84 0.23
CA TYR A 165 -17.59 -17.31 -0.82
C TYR A 165 -18.73 -16.33 -1.18
N PRO A 166 -19.49 -15.77 -0.24
CA PRO A 166 -20.60 -14.85 -0.58
C PRO A 166 -20.13 -13.58 -1.30
N GLN A 167 -18.84 -13.29 -1.23
CA GLN A 167 -18.28 -12.05 -1.77
C GLN A 167 -17.72 -12.22 -3.17
N VAL A 168 -17.26 -13.41 -3.51
CA VAL A 168 -16.54 -13.69 -4.75
C VAL A 168 -17.24 -14.75 -5.61
N HIS A 169 -18.36 -15.34 -5.14
CA HIS A 169 -19.02 -16.46 -5.81
C HIS A 169 -19.47 -16.12 -7.23
N GLU A 170 -19.76 -14.86 -7.54
CA GLU A 170 -20.16 -14.46 -8.90
C GLU A 170 -18.97 -14.20 -9.84
N ASN A 171 -17.75 -14.09 -9.30
CA ASN A 171 -16.57 -13.76 -10.09
C ASN A 171 -16.16 -14.86 -11.08
N TRP A 172 -16.70 -16.08 -10.91
CA TRP A 172 -16.51 -17.15 -11.90
C TRP A 172 -16.97 -16.78 -13.32
N LYS A 173 -17.87 -15.79 -13.43
CA LYS A 173 -18.40 -15.29 -14.71
C LYS A 173 -17.38 -14.41 -15.47
N SER A 174 -16.35 -13.92 -14.80
CA SER A 174 -15.36 -12.98 -15.33
C SER A 174 -13.93 -13.46 -15.13
N LEU A 175 -13.70 -14.77 -14.99
CA LEU A 175 -12.37 -15.33 -14.82
C LEU A 175 -11.51 -15.12 -16.07
N THR A 176 -10.27 -14.70 -15.83
CA THR A 176 -9.20 -14.58 -16.81
C THR A 176 -8.03 -15.47 -16.42
N ALA A 177 -7.01 -15.58 -17.27
CA ALA A 177 -5.77 -16.30 -16.94
C ALA A 177 -5.08 -15.74 -15.67
N GLU A 178 -5.25 -14.46 -15.41
CA GLU A 178 -4.70 -13.76 -14.25
C GLU A 178 -5.22 -14.31 -12.92
N ASN A 179 -6.48 -14.77 -12.89
CA ASN A 179 -7.06 -15.36 -11.69
C ASN A 179 -6.34 -16.63 -11.22
N PHE A 180 -5.62 -17.29 -12.13
CA PHE A 180 -4.84 -18.51 -11.87
C PHE A 180 -3.35 -18.21 -11.61
N ALA A 181 -2.92 -16.94 -11.67
CA ALA A 181 -1.55 -16.56 -11.36
C ALA A 181 -1.21 -16.84 -9.90
N PHE A 182 0.01 -17.34 -9.65
CA PHE A 182 0.52 -17.55 -8.30
C PHE A 182 0.91 -16.20 -7.63
N PRO A 183 1.18 -16.20 -6.31
CA PRO A 183 1.77 -15.05 -5.65
C PRO A 183 2.98 -14.51 -6.43
N GLY A 184 3.07 -13.19 -6.56
CA GLY A 184 4.04 -12.54 -7.44
C GLY A 184 3.44 -12.04 -8.75
N TRP A 185 2.09 -11.97 -8.84
CA TRP A 185 1.42 -11.30 -9.94
C TRP A 185 1.81 -9.82 -10.02
N THR A 186 2.19 -9.36 -11.20
CA THR A 186 2.76 -8.03 -11.44
C THR A 186 1.91 -7.17 -12.39
N GLY A 187 0.63 -7.49 -12.58
CA GLY A 187 -0.23 -6.77 -13.51
C GLY A 187 0.15 -6.94 -14.98
N GLY A 188 0.78 -8.07 -15.33
CA GLY A 188 1.26 -8.35 -16.69
C GLY A 188 2.69 -7.86 -16.96
N ARG A 189 3.34 -7.22 -16.01
CA ARG A 189 4.76 -6.83 -16.07
C ARG A 189 5.67 -8.03 -15.74
N SER A 190 6.92 -7.99 -16.19
CA SER A 190 7.89 -9.05 -15.89
C SER A 190 8.39 -8.99 -14.44
N VAL A 191 8.34 -7.79 -13.82
CA VAL A 191 8.72 -7.53 -12.44
C VAL A 191 7.66 -6.68 -11.72
N ASP A 192 7.62 -6.78 -10.41
CA ASP A 192 6.84 -5.89 -9.55
C ASP A 192 7.52 -4.51 -9.46
N TRP A 193 6.83 -3.44 -9.84
CA TRP A 193 7.33 -2.06 -9.73
C TRP A 193 7.29 -1.52 -8.30
N LYS A 194 7.49 -2.40 -7.34
CA LYS A 194 7.56 -2.08 -5.91
C LYS A 194 6.32 -1.35 -5.40
N GLY A 195 5.15 -1.69 -5.96
CA GLY A 195 3.87 -1.13 -5.61
C GLY A 195 3.49 0.17 -6.32
N PHE A 196 4.40 0.79 -7.07
CA PHE A 196 4.06 1.95 -7.91
C PHE A 196 3.08 1.56 -9.02
N ILE A 197 2.00 2.33 -9.17
CA ILE A 197 0.98 2.14 -10.19
C ILE A 197 0.92 3.37 -11.07
N GLU A 198 1.20 3.17 -12.34
CA GLU A 198 1.14 4.23 -13.35
C GLU A 198 -0.28 4.65 -13.66
N CYS A 199 -0.45 5.94 -13.88
CA CYS A 199 -1.67 6.56 -14.39
C CYS A 199 -1.33 7.31 -15.68
N ASP A 200 -1.66 6.73 -16.85
CA ASP A 200 -1.24 7.26 -18.16
C ASP A 200 -2.15 8.36 -18.70
N LYS A 201 -3.33 8.52 -18.14
CA LYS A 201 -4.28 9.54 -18.55
C LYS A 201 -3.77 10.92 -18.21
N MET A 202 -4.27 11.91 -18.91
CA MET A 202 -4.06 13.31 -18.60
C MET A 202 -5.41 14.03 -18.54
N GLU A 203 -5.70 14.61 -17.39
CA GLU A 203 -6.88 15.45 -17.18
C GLU A 203 -6.44 16.85 -16.76
N HIS A 204 -7.10 17.85 -17.36
CA HIS A 204 -6.81 19.25 -17.08
C HIS A 204 -7.60 19.73 -15.88
N HIS A 205 -6.90 20.19 -14.85
CA HIS A 205 -7.50 20.81 -13.67
C HIS A 205 -7.02 22.24 -13.50
N THR A 206 -7.85 23.06 -12.87
CA THR A 206 -7.43 24.36 -12.36
C THR A 206 -6.78 24.19 -11.00
N LYS A 207 -5.74 24.98 -10.73
CA LYS A 207 -5.12 24.98 -9.41
C LYS A 207 -6.18 25.40 -8.38
N PRO A 208 -6.37 24.64 -7.28
CA PRO A 208 -7.31 25.02 -6.24
C PRO A 208 -6.94 26.38 -5.64
N THR A 209 -7.97 27.15 -5.27
CA THR A 209 -7.79 28.34 -4.46
C THR A 209 -7.43 27.88 -3.05
N PHE A 210 -6.19 28.11 -2.68
CA PHE A 210 -5.70 27.66 -1.39
C PHE A 210 -6.01 28.69 -0.31
N PHE A 211 -6.71 28.26 0.71
CA PHE A 211 -6.89 29.02 1.93
C PHE A 211 -6.16 28.30 3.07
N TRP A 212 -5.01 28.86 3.48
CA TRP A 212 -4.38 28.40 4.69
C TRP A 212 -5.23 28.80 5.89
N THR A 213 -5.56 27.85 6.74
CA THR A 213 -6.26 28.09 8.00
C THR A 213 -5.56 27.35 9.14
N GLU A 214 -5.51 27.98 10.30
CA GLU A 214 -5.12 27.32 11.55
C GLU A 214 -6.30 26.61 12.23
N THR A 215 -7.52 26.78 11.68
CA THR A 215 -8.71 26.11 12.18
C THR A 215 -8.79 24.71 11.58
N GLY A 216 -8.64 23.71 12.44
CA GLY A 216 -8.79 22.31 12.04
C GLY A 216 -10.24 21.85 12.12
N LYS A 217 -10.57 20.83 11.34
CA LYS A 217 -11.80 20.06 11.43
C LYS A 217 -11.54 18.73 12.15
N LYS A 218 -12.47 18.31 12.99
CA LYS A 218 -12.31 17.06 13.75
C LYS A 218 -12.16 15.87 12.81
N ILE A 219 -11.05 15.14 12.96
CA ILE A 219 -10.84 13.85 12.34
C ILE A 219 -11.76 12.83 12.99
N ASN A 220 -12.23 11.85 12.24
CA ASN A 220 -13.03 10.78 12.80
C ASN A 220 -12.22 10.02 13.89
N GLY A 221 -12.91 9.58 14.95
CA GLY A 221 -12.25 9.05 16.15
C GLY A 221 -11.42 7.81 15.87
N ARG A 222 -11.84 6.96 14.93
CA ARG A 222 -11.12 5.72 14.56
C ARG A 222 -9.85 6.05 13.77
N GLU A 223 -9.89 6.99 12.82
CA GLU A 223 -8.69 7.42 12.11
C GLU A 223 -7.68 8.06 13.07
N ALA A 224 -8.14 8.90 13.99
CA ALA A 224 -7.28 9.50 15.00
C ALA A 224 -6.65 8.44 15.90
N GLU A 225 -7.43 7.46 16.40
CA GLU A 225 -6.93 6.35 17.21
C GLU A 225 -5.86 5.54 16.45
N TYR A 226 -6.14 5.17 15.19
CA TYR A 226 -5.18 4.35 14.44
C TYR A 226 -3.97 5.14 13.97
N PHE A 227 -4.07 6.44 13.76
CA PHE A 227 -2.89 7.29 13.57
C PHE A 227 -1.95 7.21 14.78
N GLU A 228 -2.48 7.37 16.00
CA GLU A 228 -1.69 7.24 17.22
C GLU A 228 -1.07 5.84 17.35
N ARG A 229 -1.84 4.78 17.06
CA ARG A 229 -1.31 3.40 17.09
C ARG A 229 -0.22 3.14 16.06
N ILE A 230 -0.28 3.78 14.88
CA ILE A 230 0.80 3.73 13.89
C ILE A 230 2.04 4.42 14.44
N CYS A 231 1.87 5.59 15.07
CA CYS A 231 2.97 6.31 15.68
C CYS A 231 3.66 5.45 16.77
N ASP A 232 2.88 4.86 17.68
CA ASP A 232 3.40 4.00 18.75
C ASP A 232 4.12 2.77 18.19
N LEU A 233 3.57 2.15 17.13
CA LEU A 233 4.20 1.00 16.47
C LEU A 233 5.53 1.39 15.83
N CYS A 234 5.58 2.50 15.13
CA CYS A 234 6.81 2.99 14.48
C CYS A 234 7.88 3.38 15.52
N GLU A 235 7.48 4.08 16.58
CA GLU A 235 8.37 4.43 17.68
C GLU A 235 8.98 3.18 18.33
N ALA A 236 8.15 2.16 18.62
CA ALA A 236 8.62 0.89 19.19
C ALA A 236 9.57 0.11 18.26
N GLN A 237 9.53 0.36 16.97
CA GLN A 237 10.38 -0.28 15.96
C GLN A 237 11.54 0.62 15.50
N GLY A 238 11.65 1.84 16.02
CA GLY A 238 12.68 2.82 15.62
C GLY A 238 12.49 3.35 14.20
N ILE A 239 11.26 3.36 13.67
CA ILE A 239 10.92 3.85 12.34
C ILE A 239 10.54 5.32 12.42
N GLN A 240 11.16 6.16 11.59
CA GLN A 240 10.82 7.57 11.51
C GLN A 240 9.63 7.79 10.56
N ILE A 241 8.64 8.55 11.00
CA ILE A 241 7.46 8.86 10.19
C ILE A 241 7.64 10.21 9.52
N ILE A 242 7.25 10.29 8.25
CA ILE A 242 7.05 11.53 7.51
C ILE A 242 5.62 11.51 7.00
N LEU A 243 4.80 12.47 7.44
CA LEU A 243 3.48 12.66 6.85
C LEU A 243 3.60 13.31 5.48
N ILE A 244 2.80 12.83 4.52
CA ILE A 244 2.74 13.42 3.19
C ILE A 244 1.29 13.78 2.86
N SER A 245 1.09 15.04 2.47
CA SER A 245 -0.15 15.50 1.84
C SER A 245 0.13 15.69 0.35
N TYR A 246 -0.30 14.72 -0.46
CA TYR A 246 -0.09 14.73 -1.91
C TYR A 246 -0.83 15.86 -2.60
N PRO A 247 -0.34 16.38 -3.75
CA PRO A 247 -1.05 17.39 -4.52
C PRO A 247 -2.44 16.89 -4.92
N SER A 248 -3.46 17.72 -4.73
CA SER A 248 -4.85 17.38 -5.06
C SER A 248 -5.60 18.55 -5.64
N PRO A 249 -6.31 18.40 -6.77
CA PRO A 249 -7.25 19.41 -7.24
C PRO A 249 -8.39 19.72 -6.24
N ASP A 250 -8.74 18.76 -5.38
CA ASP A 250 -9.81 18.86 -4.38
C ASP A 250 -9.30 19.20 -2.97
N TYR A 251 -8.12 19.77 -2.86
CA TYR A 251 -7.50 20.06 -1.56
C TYR A 251 -8.32 20.99 -0.66
N GLU A 252 -9.18 21.82 -1.24
CA GLU A 252 -10.05 22.75 -0.47
C GLU A 252 -10.98 22.01 0.51
N ASN A 253 -11.36 20.77 0.20
CA ASN A 253 -12.17 19.95 1.10
C ASN A 253 -11.34 19.27 2.19
N ASP A 254 -10.08 19.02 1.94
CA ASP A 254 -9.19 18.24 2.80
C ASP A 254 -8.40 19.07 3.81
N HIS A 255 -8.06 20.33 3.47
CA HIS A 255 -7.06 21.12 4.20
C HIS A 255 -7.33 21.30 5.69
N MET A 256 -8.60 21.36 6.11
CA MET A 256 -8.95 21.50 7.52
C MET A 256 -8.67 20.22 8.32
N TYR A 257 -8.87 19.04 7.73
CA TYR A 257 -8.51 17.76 8.35
C TYR A 257 -6.99 17.61 8.41
N ILE A 258 -6.30 17.98 7.33
CA ILE A 258 -4.82 17.97 7.28
C ILE A 258 -4.25 18.93 8.34
N CYS A 259 -4.89 20.09 8.59
CA CYS A 259 -4.48 20.98 9.66
C CYS A 259 -4.57 20.33 11.05
N THR A 260 -5.63 19.58 11.32
CA THR A 260 -5.77 18.84 12.59
C THR A 260 -4.74 17.75 12.72
N LEU A 261 -4.54 16.95 11.65
CA LEU A 261 -3.55 15.89 11.64
C LEU A 261 -2.13 16.44 11.82
N ARG A 262 -1.82 17.58 11.18
CA ARG A 262 -0.54 18.29 11.37
C ARG A 262 -0.27 18.58 12.84
N LYS A 263 -1.26 19.11 13.58
CA LYS A 263 -1.10 19.40 15.00
C LYS A 263 -0.82 18.15 15.83
N MET A 264 -1.53 17.05 15.56
CA MET A 264 -1.27 15.77 16.21
C MET A 264 0.15 15.25 15.88
N ALA A 265 0.59 15.41 14.64
CA ALA A 265 1.93 15.03 14.20
C ALA A 265 3.03 15.90 14.85
N GLU A 266 2.81 17.21 14.95
CA GLU A 266 3.73 18.15 15.62
C GLU A 266 3.94 17.80 17.10
N GLU A 267 2.90 17.36 17.81
CA GLU A 267 2.98 16.89 19.20
C GLU A 267 3.90 15.67 19.34
N ARG A 268 4.06 14.89 18.27
CA ARG A 268 4.94 13.71 18.18
C ARG A 268 6.29 14.00 17.50
N GLY A 269 6.55 15.25 17.09
CA GLY A 269 7.75 15.60 16.33
C GLY A 269 7.81 15.03 14.92
N ILE A 270 6.65 14.68 14.33
CA ILE A 270 6.54 14.12 12.99
C ILE A 270 6.42 15.25 11.96
N PRO A 271 7.31 15.34 10.96
CA PRO A 271 7.22 16.36 9.92
C PRO A 271 6.08 16.09 8.93
N LEU A 272 5.48 17.15 8.41
CA LEU A 272 4.49 17.09 7.32
C LEU A 272 5.07 17.72 6.05
N LEU A 273 5.21 16.93 5.01
CA LEU A 273 5.44 17.41 3.64
C LEU A 273 4.10 17.70 2.98
N ASN A 274 3.73 18.98 2.90
CA ASN A 274 2.50 19.40 2.27
C ASN A 274 2.74 19.93 0.86
N PHE A 275 2.52 19.10 -0.15
CA PHE A 275 2.69 19.43 -1.57
C PHE A 275 1.55 20.28 -2.13
N ASN A 276 0.53 20.58 -1.35
CA ASN A 276 -0.53 21.54 -1.70
C ASN A 276 -0.20 22.98 -1.27
N ASN A 277 0.92 23.19 -0.57
CA ASN A 277 1.31 24.53 -0.15
C ASN A 277 1.58 25.45 -1.35
N PRO A 278 0.88 26.59 -1.50
CA PRO A 278 1.05 27.47 -2.64
C PRO A 278 2.44 28.15 -2.69
N LYS A 279 3.12 28.21 -1.56
CA LYS A 279 4.48 28.75 -1.47
C LYS A 279 5.55 27.71 -1.86
N GLY A 280 5.19 26.44 -1.91
CA GLY A 280 6.08 25.36 -2.36
C GLY A 280 6.23 25.40 -3.88
N ARG A 281 7.46 25.44 -4.38
CA ARG A 281 7.77 25.36 -5.82
C ARG A 281 8.03 23.89 -6.19
N PHE A 282 7.01 23.05 -6.09
CA PHE A 282 7.18 21.61 -6.37
C PHE A 282 7.12 21.26 -7.86
N GLY A 283 6.93 22.24 -8.75
CA GLY A 283 6.89 22.03 -10.20
C GLY A 283 5.64 21.33 -10.74
N ILE A 284 4.68 20.97 -9.87
CA ILE A 284 3.43 20.31 -10.27
C ILE A 284 2.52 21.30 -11.00
N ARG A 285 2.06 20.88 -12.20
CA ARG A 285 1.14 21.66 -13.05
C ARG A 285 -0.22 20.97 -13.08
N TYR A 286 -1.24 21.61 -12.52
CA TYR A 286 -2.60 21.10 -12.49
C TYR A 286 -3.20 20.88 -13.88
N SER A 287 -2.68 21.57 -14.89
CA SER A 287 -3.11 21.42 -16.30
C SER A 287 -2.56 20.19 -17.02
N SER A 288 -1.55 19.49 -16.48
CA SER A 288 -0.85 18.44 -17.25
C SER A 288 -0.31 17.29 -16.44
N ASP A 289 -0.30 17.37 -15.10
CA ASP A 289 0.39 16.40 -14.26
C ASP A 289 -0.57 15.49 -13.47
N PHE A 290 -1.86 15.54 -13.79
CA PHE A 290 -2.90 14.70 -13.19
C PHE A 290 -3.51 13.76 -14.21
N ALA A 291 -3.85 12.55 -13.75
CA ALA A 291 -4.58 11.54 -14.53
C ALA A 291 -6.10 11.69 -14.38
N ASP A 292 -6.53 12.17 -13.24
CA ASP A 292 -7.90 12.47 -12.86
C ASP A 292 -7.93 13.49 -11.69
N TRP A 293 -9.08 13.65 -11.07
CA TRP A 293 -9.27 14.63 -9.98
C TRP A 293 -8.54 14.28 -8.65
N GLN A 294 -7.85 13.15 -8.55
CA GLN A 294 -7.10 12.73 -7.34
C GLN A 294 -5.68 12.28 -7.61
N HIS A 295 -5.43 11.65 -8.75
CA HIS A 295 -4.20 10.93 -9.01
C HIS A 295 -3.26 11.73 -9.91
N LEU A 296 -1.98 11.78 -9.54
CA LEU A 296 -0.93 12.23 -10.44
C LEU A 296 -0.78 11.23 -11.58
N ASN A 297 -0.51 11.74 -12.79
CA ASN A 297 -0.05 10.89 -13.87
C ASN A 297 1.46 10.62 -13.77
N VAL A 298 2.01 9.79 -14.66
CA VAL A 298 3.44 9.42 -14.67
C VAL A 298 4.34 10.65 -14.60
N LYS A 299 4.03 11.72 -15.35
CA LYS A 299 4.81 12.97 -15.33
C LYS A 299 4.75 13.68 -13.98
N GLY A 300 3.58 13.74 -13.36
CA GLY A 300 3.38 14.30 -12.03
C GLY A 300 4.11 13.50 -10.97
N SER A 301 4.04 12.16 -11.05
CA SER A 301 4.72 11.27 -10.11
C SER A 301 6.23 11.41 -10.15
N ILE A 302 6.84 11.58 -11.33
CA ILE A 302 8.28 11.86 -11.47
C ILE A 302 8.66 13.13 -10.70
N LYS A 303 7.99 14.24 -10.97
CA LYS A 303 8.28 15.53 -10.33
C LYS A 303 8.15 15.45 -8.80
N LEU A 304 7.10 14.78 -8.32
CA LEU A 304 6.88 14.64 -6.90
C LEU A 304 7.95 13.75 -6.25
N SER A 305 8.26 12.62 -6.89
CA SER A 305 9.26 11.68 -6.35
C SER A 305 10.66 12.29 -6.31
N LEU A 306 11.02 13.15 -7.27
CA LEU A 306 12.25 13.93 -7.18
C LEU A 306 12.28 14.81 -5.93
N ARG A 307 11.18 15.50 -5.59
CA ARG A 307 11.12 16.32 -4.37
C ARG A 307 11.13 15.51 -3.07
N ILE A 308 10.50 14.34 -3.09
CA ILE A 308 10.59 13.40 -1.96
C ILE A 308 12.02 12.90 -1.80
N GLY A 309 12.68 12.51 -2.89
CA GLY A 309 14.06 12.04 -2.87
C GLY A 309 15.06 13.10 -2.37
N GLU A 310 14.96 14.35 -2.85
CA GLU A 310 15.75 15.47 -2.35
C GLU A 310 15.57 15.67 -0.84
N TYR A 311 14.32 15.65 -0.36
CA TYR A 311 14.04 15.79 1.07
C TYR A 311 14.63 14.62 1.89
N LEU A 312 14.52 13.39 1.39
CA LEU A 312 15.08 12.22 2.04
C LEU A 312 16.62 12.29 2.10
N GLU A 313 17.27 12.67 1.01
CA GLU A 313 18.72 12.86 0.94
C GLU A 313 19.24 13.93 1.92
N GLU A 314 18.52 15.05 2.01
CA GLU A 314 18.94 16.17 2.86
C GLU A 314 18.74 15.91 4.37
N ASN A 315 17.79 15.06 4.75
CA ASN A 315 17.36 14.93 6.15
C ASN A 315 17.60 13.57 6.78
N TYR A 316 17.93 12.54 5.97
CA TYR A 316 18.05 11.16 6.46
C TYR A 316 19.29 10.47 5.89
N ASP A 317 19.87 9.60 6.70
CA ASP A 317 21.01 8.76 6.27
C ASP A 317 20.48 7.48 5.62
N LEU A 318 20.18 7.56 4.32
CA LEU A 318 19.78 6.44 3.49
C LEU A 318 20.95 5.99 2.61
N THR A 319 21.04 4.68 2.41
CA THR A 319 22.12 4.06 1.64
C THR A 319 21.77 4.02 0.16
N ASP A 320 22.73 4.34 -0.72
CA ASP A 320 22.65 4.01 -2.14
C ASP A 320 22.97 2.51 -2.32
N HIS A 321 21.96 1.74 -2.72
CA HIS A 321 22.07 0.29 -2.89
C HIS A 321 22.38 -0.14 -4.33
N ARG A 322 22.61 0.79 -5.25
CA ARG A 322 22.92 0.44 -6.65
C ARG A 322 24.22 -0.34 -6.72
N GLY A 323 24.19 -1.44 -7.48
CA GLY A 323 25.32 -2.34 -7.62
C GLY A 323 25.42 -3.44 -6.56
N ASP A 324 24.56 -3.47 -5.55
CA ASP A 324 24.44 -4.59 -4.61
C ASP A 324 23.47 -5.64 -5.20
N PRO A 325 23.93 -6.90 -5.42
CA PRO A 325 23.10 -7.96 -6.00
C PRO A 325 21.81 -8.27 -5.23
N GLN A 326 21.75 -7.97 -3.94
CA GLN A 326 20.56 -8.15 -3.14
C GLN A 326 19.41 -7.25 -3.61
N TYR A 327 19.73 -6.16 -4.29
CA TYR A 327 18.80 -5.17 -4.80
C TYR A 327 18.60 -5.21 -6.32
N ASP A 328 19.08 -6.24 -7.01
CA ASP A 328 18.92 -6.40 -8.47
C ASP A 328 17.48 -6.29 -8.95
N SER A 329 16.51 -6.62 -8.09
CA SER A 329 15.09 -6.50 -8.44
C SER A 329 14.63 -5.04 -8.59
N TRP A 330 15.27 -4.08 -7.92
CA TRP A 330 15.01 -2.63 -8.12
C TRP A 330 15.61 -2.16 -9.44
N GLN A 331 16.81 -2.62 -9.76
CA GLN A 331 17.45 -2.29 -11.04
C GLN A 331 16.64 -2.81 -12.23
N ARG A 332 16.15 -4.05 -12.16
CA ARG A 332 15.26 -4.61 -13.21
C ARG A 332 13.92 -3.86 -13.30
N CYS A 333 13.36 -3.41 -12.19
CA CYS A 333 12.16 -2.56 -12.19
C CYS A 333 12.39 -1.27 -12.97
N LEU A 334 13.52 -0.58 -12.69
CA LEU A 334 13.89 0.64 -13.39
C LEU A 334 14.05 0.40 -14.90
N GLU A 335 14.76 -0.65 -15.30
CA GLU A 335 14.98 -1.00 -16.71
C GLU A 335 13.66 -1.27 -17.45
N GLU A 336 12.75 -2.03 -16.85
CA GLU A 336 11.43 -2.31 -17.41
C GLU A 336 10.59 -1.04 -17.49
N TRP A 337 10.59 -0.21 -16.43
CA TRP A 337 9.86 1.04 -16.40
C TRP A 337 10.39 2.04 -17.45
N GLN A 338 11.71 2.16 -17.61
CA GLN A 338 12.32 3.01 -18.63
C GLN A 338 12.03 2.53 -20.06
N ALA A 339 11.92 1.22 -20.26
CA ALA A 339 11.51 0.65 -21.55
C ALA A 339 10.04 0.93 -21.86
N ALA A 340 9.18 0.95 -20.85
CA ALA A 340 7.76 1.28 -20.99
C ALA A 340 7.53 2.78 -21.20
N TYR A 341 8.37 3.64 -20.62
CA TYR A 341 8.24 5.11 -20.63
C TYR A 341 9.54 5.80 -21.08
N PRO A 342 10.00 5.59 -22.32
CA PRO A 342 11.30 6.11 -22.78
C PRO A 342 11.37 7.65 -22.79
N GLU A 343 10.27 8.34 -23.07
CA GLU A 343 10.20 9.80 -23.02
C GLU A 343 10.32 10.32 -21.57
N MET A 344 9.73 9.62 -20.62
CA MET A 344 9.79 9.98 -19.20
C MET A 344 11.14 9.66 -18.56
N ALA A 345 11.85 8.64 -19.05
CA ALA A 345 13.20 8.33 -18.63
C ALA A 345 14.17 9.49 -18.87
N ASN A 346 13.95 10.28 -19.93
CA ASN A 346 14.74 11.49 -20.21
C ASN A 346 14.50 12.62 -19.19
N MET A 347 13.33 12.70 -18.59
CA MET A 347 13.05 13.69 -17.52
C MET A 347 13.91 13.46 -16.28
N ILE A 348 14.14 12.19 -15.92
CA ILE A 348 15.01 11.82 -14.79
C ILE A 348 16.45 12.26 -15.07
N ARG A 349 16.97 12.03 -16.29
CA ARG A 349 18.35 12.37 -16.68
C ARG A 349 18.59 13.87 -16.75
N ASN A 350 17.65 14.63 -17.31
CA ASN A 350 17.82 16.07 -17.54
C ASN A 350 17.79 16.90 -16.25
N GLU A 351 17.13 16.42 -15.19
CA GLU A 351 17.15 17.12 -13.90
C GLU A 351 18.41 16.80 -13.08
N THR A 352 19.07 15.68 -13.33
CA THR A 352 20.36 15.32 -12.70
C THR A 352 21.57 15.99 -13.38
N GLU A 353 21.49 16.30 -14.66
CA GLU A 353 22.56 17.01 -15.39
C GLU A 353 22.52 18.54 -15.20
N GLY A 354 21.46 19.08 -14.62
CA GLY A 354 21.28 20.50 -14.34
C GLY A 354 21.73 20.95 -12.94
N LYS A 355 22.30 20.05 -12.14
CA LYS A 355 23.03 20.31 -10.89
C LYS A 355 24.53 20.21 -11.16
#